data_23a3423d00d9eded7831e8322d9c170b
#
_entry.id   23a3423d00d9eded7831e8322d9c170b
#
_cell.length_a   1.000
_cell.length_b   1.000
_cell.length_c   1.000
_cell.angle_alpha   90.00
_cell.angle_beta   90.00
_cell.angle_gamma   90.00
#
_symmetry.space_group_name_H-M   'P 1'
#
loop_
_entity.id
_entity.type
_entity.pdbx_description
1 polymer ?
#
loop_
_entity_poly.entity_id
_entity_poly.type
_entity_poly.pdbx_seq_one_letter_code
_entity_poly.pdbx_strand_id
1 'polypeptide(L)'
;MVRSLPCITCALFIALNCSNKKPLIQKSNVLAVVGDKIITVQDFIRRAEYSIRPDYCKQSNYIHKKIVLNSLIAEKLTALEMERSEDKLLKSQNFKNFLTGRKEQAMRQLYYNDNFFAKTVVPDSTMKKFLPLSGRTVEVNYINLPDVKTTIDVQKMLNKNVSISSIYNSLWTGEVPSRKINFFDKEPEVIHDLLFTGEINKGDILGPLLNEDGSYLVLKIIGWKDEVSITGKESKHRWNDISEMMKDKIAKKKYLTSVQKLMAGKKIDFNQKVFDQYTYQVSKAYLKNDSNQKQAMSKALWEEIEAPRKISLDGNVEIDLGAEIFTYQNKQWTVIDLNLLIRSHPLVFRKRKISTGDFRNQLKLSIADLLRDNMITKKCYEQGLNEDWRVTSNVDMWQDAYASDRFISILNNDRERKKNKTPVLYNILIDSLQSKYSKNIKINTGAFEKIELTSTDMVVNQRGLPYPIVVPMFPILTSDDRLDYGSKLHN
;
A
#
# COMPACT_ATOMS: atom_id res chain seq x y z
N MET A 1 2.71 -21.66 78.99
CA MET A 1 3.69 -22.31 78.09
C MET A 1 2.99 -22.61 76.79
N VAL A 2 3.12 -21.76 75.78
CA VAL A 2 2.59 -22.01 74.43
C VAL A 2 3.74 -21.72 73.49
N ARG A 3 4.22 -22.75 72.80
CA ARG A 3 5.31 -22.68 71.82
C ARG A 3 4.77 -22.16 70.47
N SER A 4 5.32 -21.05 69.99
CA SER A 4 5.12 -20.53 68.65
C SER A 4 5.94 -21.29 67.60
N LEU A 5 5.30 -21.85 66.58
CA LEU A 5 5.92 -22.34 65.33
C LEU A 5 6.11 -21.20 64.36
N PRO A 6 7.24 -21.11 63.65
CA PRO A 6 7.39 -20.18 62.55
C PRO A 6 6.80 -20.74 61.26
N CYS A 7 5.98 -19.92 60.61
CA CYS A 7 5.41 -20.16 59.28
C CYS A 7 6.48 -19.86 58.22
N ILE A 8 6.96 -20.93 57.53
CA ILE A 8 7.86 -20.80 56.37
C ILE A 8 6.99 -20.55 55.14
N THR A 9 6.93 -19.29 54.68
CA THR A 9 6.34 -18.93 53.40
C THR A 9 7.31 -19.29 52.29
N CYS A 10 7.05 -20.40 51.59
CA CYS A 10 7.71 -20.75 50.34
C CYS A 10 7.23 -19.83 49.23
N ALA A 11 8.03 -18.81 48.85
CA ALA A 11 7.79 -17.99 47.67
C ALA A 11 8.13 -18.80 46.40
N LEU A 12 7.10 -19.30 45.74
CA LEU A 12 7.23 -19.90 44.41
C LEU A 12 7.53 -18.77 43.42
N PHE A 13 8.78 -18.64 43.00
CA PHE A 13 9.17 -17.88 41.81
C PHE A 13 8.66 -18.64 40.57
N ILE A 14 7.50 -18.23 40.04
CA ILE A 14 7.06 -18.66 38.71
C ILE A 14 7.91 -17.83 37.73
N ALA A 15 8.98 -18.43 37.22
CA ALA A 15 9.71 -17.91 36.06
C ALA A 15 8.77 -17.98 34.85
N LEU A 16 8.15 -16.87 34.51
CA LEU A 16 7.47 -16.68 33.23
C LEU A 16 8.53 -16.75 32.14
N ASN A 17 8.79 -17.94 31.63
CA ASN A 17 9.47 -18.14 30.37
C ASN A 17 8.55 -17.58 29.27
N CYS A 18 8.72 -16.30 28.91
CA CYS A 18 8.24 -15.76 27.66
C CYS A 18 9.02 -16.42 26.51
N SER A 19 8.67 -17.67 26.19
CA SER A 19 9.08 -18.24 24.93
C SER A 19 8.33 -17.48 23.84
N ASN A 20 9.04 -16.70 23.02
CA ASN A 20 8.58 -16.15 21.75
C ASN A 20 8.20 -17.32 20.82
N LYS A 21 7.04 -17.95 21.04
CA LYS A 21 6.47 -18.90 20.10
C LYS A 21 5.93 -18.08 18.94
N LYS A 22 6.66 -18.07 17.80
CA LYS A 22 6.09 -17.60 16.53
C LYS A 22 4.72 -18.30 16.36
N PRO A 23 3.65 -17.56 16.01
CA PRO A 23 2.34 -18.15 15.84
C PRO A 23 2.41 -19.27 14.79
N LEU A 24 1.79 -20.41 15.09
CA LEU A 24 1.84 -21.61 14.26
C LEU A 24 1.16 -21.33 12.91
N ILE A 25 1.96 -21.16 11.86
CA ILE A 25 1.46 -21.17 10.49
C ILE A 25 0.96 -22.59 10.21
N GLN A 26 -0.29 -22.72 9.77
CA GLN A 26 -0.81 -24.04 9.38
C GLN A 26 0.04 -24.60 8.24
N LYS A 27 0.45 -25.85 8.32
CA LYS A 27 1.32 -26.51 7.33
C LYS A 27 0.76 -26.39 5.90
N SER A 28 -0.56 -26.43 5.73
CA SER A 28 -1.24 -26.26 4.45
C SER A 28 -0.99 -24.90 3.78
N ASN A 29 -0.59 -23.89 4.51
CA ASN A 29 -0.30 -22.56 4.00
C ASN A 29 1.18 -22.34 3.68
N VAL A 30 2.06 -23.31 3.97
CA VAL A 30 3.49 -23.21 3.66
C VAL A 30 3.74 -23.67 2.23
N LEU A 31 4.29 -22.79 1.40
CA LEU A 31 4.63 -23.07 0.01
C LEU A 31 6.09 -23.51 -0.13
N ALA A 32 7.01 -22.83 0.54
CA ALA A 32 8.41 -23.23 0.58
C ALA A 32 9.05 -22.87 1.92
N VAL A 33 10.07 -23.64 2.29
CA VAL A 33 10.95 -23.39 3.42
C VAL A 33 12.38 -23.28 2.89
N VAL A 34 13.12 -22.26 3.33
CA VAL A 34 14.50 -22.00 2.94
C VAL A 34 15.32 -21.71 4.20
N GLY A 35 15.94 -22.74 4.76
CA GLY A 35 16.54 -22.64 6.09
C GLY A 35 15.47 -22.46 7.17
N ASP A 36 15.51 -21.33 7.89
CA ASP A 36 14.52 -20.90 8.88
C ASP A 36 13.44 -19.95 8.30
N LYS A 37 13.58 -19.60 7.03
CA LYS A 37 12.66 -18.68 6.33
C LYS A 37 11.52 -19.44 5.65
N ILE A 38 10.33 -18.84 5.69
CA ILE A 38 9.11 -19.44 5.15
C ILE A 38 8.57 -18.53 4.02
N ILE A 39 8.10 -19.16 2.96
CA ILE A 39 7.26 -18.54 1.93
C ILE A 39 5.89 -19.18 2.06
N THR A 40 4.88 -18.38 2.41
CA THR A 40 3.49 -18.87 2.44
C THR A 40 2.86 -18.78 1.06
N VAL A 41 1.77 -19.53 0.84
CA VAL A 41 0.94 -19.39 -0.37
C VAL A 41 0.46 -17.94 -0.53
N GLN A 42 0.10 -17.29 0.57
CA GLN A 42 -0.35 -15.89 0.56
C GLN A 42 0.77 -14.91 0.19
N ASP A 43 1.99 -15.11 0.70
CA ASP A 43 3.15 -14.29 0.31
C ASP A 43 3.46 -14.42 -1.17
N PHE A 44 3.41 -15.64 -1.69
CA PHE A 44 3.60 -15.90 -3.12
C PHE A 44 2.57 -15.15 -3.97
N ILE A 45 1.26 -15.29 -3.65
CA ILE A 45 0.19 -14.61 -4.39
C ILE A 45 0.36 -13.08 -4.28
N ARG A 46 0.63 -12.56 -3.08
CA ARG A 46 0.85 -11.12 -2.89
C ARG A 46 2.04 -10.60 -3.70
N ARG A 47 3.17 -11.30 -3.70
CA ARG A 47 4.36 -10.90 -4.46
C ARG A 47 4.13 -11.05 -5.97
N ALA A 48 3.36 -12.04 -6.42
CA ALA A 48 3.04 -12.24 -7.81
C ALA A 48 2.05 -11.21 -8.37
N GLU A 49 1.06 -10.79 -7.59
CA GLU A 49 -0.06 -9.96 -8.08
C GLU A 49 0.07 -8.47 -7.73
N TYR A 50 0.72 -8.14 -6.60
CA TYR A 50 0.82 -6.76 -6.09
C TYR A 50 2.21 -6.13 -6.32
N SER A 51 3.07 -6.75 -7.13
CA SER A 51 4.34 -6.17 -7.56
C SER A 51 4.48 -6.18 -9.08
N ILE A 52 5.23 -5.22 -9.62
CA ILE A 52 5.51 -5.16 -11.06
C ILE A 52 6.55 -6.23 -11.37
N ARG A 53 6.18 -7.21 -12.18
CA ARG A 53 7.02 -8.31 -12.62
C ARG A 53 7.64 -8.03 -14.00
N PRO A 54 8.90 -8.47 -14.25
CA PRO A 54 9.51 -8.43 -15.56
C PRO A 54 8.73 -9.25 -16.60
N ASP A 55 8.87 -8.94 -17.88
CA ASP A 55 8.12 -9.58 -18.95
C ASP A 55 8.34 -11.11 -19.03
N TYR A 56 9.52 -11.58 -18.64
CA TYR A 56 9.83 -13.02 -18.64
C TYR A 56 9.08 -13.83 -17.56
N CYS A 57 8.37 -13.18 -16.62
CA CYS A 57 7.55 -13.86 -15.61
C CYS A 57 6.23 -13.11 -15.33
N LYS A 58 5.77 -12.24 -16.25
CA LYS A 58 4.60 -11.37 -16.06
C LYS A 58 3.27 -12.10 -16.15
N GLN A 59 3.21 -13.16 -16.98
CA GLN A 59 1.96 -13.90 -17.21
C GLN A 59 1.64 -14.84 -16.04
N SER A 60 0.42 -15.36 -16.01
CA SER A 60 -0.07 -16.33 -15.01
C SER A 60 0.12 -17.79 -15.41
N ASN A 61 0.88 -18.08 -16.49
CA ASN A 61 1.16 -19.45 -16.94
C ASN A 61 2.08 -20.20 -15.96
N TYR A 62 2.16 -21.51 -16.14
CA TYR A 62 2.89 -22.41 -15.24
C TYR A 62 4.38 -22.10 -15.14
N ILE A 63 5.05 -21.82 -16.26
CA ILE A 63 6.48 -21.49 -16.31
C ILE A 63 6.73 -20.18 -15.55
N HIS A 64 5.93 -19.15 -15.82
CA HIS A 64 6.08 -17.86 -15.14
C HIS A 64 5.82 -17.97 -13.63
N LYS A 65 4.85 -18.80 -13.19
CA LYS A 65 4.66 -19.10 -11.77
C LYS A 65 5.90 -19.74 -11.14
N LYS A 66 6.56 -20.68 -11.84
CA LYS A 66 7.80 -21.32 -11.37
C LYS A 66 8.93 -20.30 -11.22
N ILE A 67 9.12 -19.41 -12.19
CA ILE A 67 10.13 -18.34 -12.12
C ILE A 67 9.84 -17.41 -10.93
N VAL A 68 8.56 -17.08 -10.69
CA VAL A 68 8.19 -16.27 -9.52
C VAL A 68 8.59 -16.97 -8.22
N LEU A 69 8.26 -18.24 -8.05
CA LEU A 69 8.62 -18.99 -6.84
C LEU A 69 10.13 -19.10 -6.69
N ASN A 70 10.83 -19.39 -7.78
CA ASN A 70 12.28 -19.48 -7.79
C ASN A 70 12.95 -18.15 -7.42
N SER A 71 12.42 -17.02 -7.91
CA SER A 71 12.89 -15.68 -7.54
C SER A 71 12.67 -15.38 -6.06
N LEU A 72 11.53 -15.80 -5.46
CA LEU A 72 11.29 -15.65 -4.03
C LEU A 72 12.21 -16.54 -3.19
N ILE A 73 12.49 -17.76 -3.62
CA ILE A 73 13.48 -18.64 -2.98
C ILE A 73 14.87 -18.01 -3.03
N ALA A 74 15.26 -17.46 -4.19
CA ALA A 74 16.51 -16.75 -4.37
C ALA A 74 16.63 -15.53 -3.43
N GLU A 75 15.55 -14.78 -3.23
CA GLU A 75 15.49 -13.70 -2.23
C GLU A 75 15.77 -14.21 -0.82
N LYS A 76 15.17 -15.33 -0.42
CA LYS A 76 15.43 -15.92 0.90
C LYS A 76 16.89 -16.40 1.04
N LEU A 77 17.46 -16.97 0.00
CA LEU A 77 18.85 -17.44 0.00
C LEU A 77 19.84 -16.27 0.15
N THR A 78 19.66 -15.20 -0.60
CA THR A 78 20.51 -14.00 -0.50
C THR A 78 20.31 -13.27 0.82
N ALA A 79 19.10 -13.27 1.39
CA ALA A 79 18.84 -12.75 2.72
C ALA A 79 19.57 -13.55 3.81
N LEU A 80 19.61 -14.89 3.71
CA LEU A 80 20.38 -15.73 4.65
C LEU A 80 21.89 -15.43 4.58
N GLU A 81 22.45 -15.20 3.39
CA GLU A 81 23.84 -14.80 3.26
C GLU A 81 24.11 -13.44 3.88
N MET A 82 23.19 -12.49 3.67
CA MET A 82 23.31 -11.15 4.23
C MET A 82 23.25 -11.13 5.77
N GLU A 83 22.34 -11.89 6.37
CA GLU A 83 22.21 -11.98 7.83
C GLU A 83 23.47 -12.54 8.50
N ARG A 84 24.17 -13.45 7.83
CA ARG A 84 25.46 -13.99 8.30
C ARG A 84 26.60 -12.97 8.28
N SER A 85 26.48 -11.93 7.44
CA SER A 85 27.50 -10.88 7.33
C SER A 85 27.50 -9.87 8.47
N GLU A 86 26.50 -9.92 9.37
CA GLU A 86 26.31 -8.98 10.49
C GLU A 86 26.28 -7.48 10.09
N ASP A 87 25.67 -7.18 8.93
CA ASP A 87 25.58 -5.82 8.41
C ASP A 87 25.00 -4.82 9.39
N LYS A 88 25.70 -3.67 9.57
CA LYS A 88 25.31 -2.65 10.53
C LYS A 88 23.96 -2.00 10.21
N LEU A 89 23.59 -1.90 8.90
CA LEU A 89 22.32 -1.30 8.49
C LEU A 89 21.14 -2.15 8.93
N LEU A 90 21.23 -3.48 8.83
CA LEU A 90 20.17 -4.40 9.31
C LEU A 90 19.99 -4.35 10.83
N LYS A 91 21.01 -3.94 11.57
CA LYS A 91 20.97 -3.76 13.04
C LYS A 91 20.55 -2.34 13.45
N SER A 92 20.48 -1.40 12.51
CA SER A 92 20.24 0.01 12.79
C SER A 92 18.83 0.30 13.34
N GLN A 93 18.70 1.37 14.13
CA GLN A 93 17.40 1.81 14.63
C GLN A 93 16.47 2.25 13.50
N ASN A 94 17.01 2.80 12.40
CA ASN A 94 16.23 3.21 11.24
C ASN A 94 15.58 2.00 10.55
N PHE A 95 16.32 0.89 10.43
CA PHE A 95 15.74 -0.35 9.88
C PHE A 95 14.65 -0.94 10.79
N LYS A 96 14.85 -0.92 12.11
CA LYS A 96 13.82 -1.33 13.09
C LYS A 96 12.56 -0.46 12.98
N ASN A 97 12.72 0.85 12.86
CA ASN A 97 11.60 1.77 12.66
C ASN A 97 10.85 1.49 11.35
N PHE A 98 11.59 1.21 10.28
CA PHE A 98 11.00 0.81 9.00
C PHE A 98 10.15 -0.47 9.14
N LEU A 99 10.69 -1.52 9.75
CA LEU A 99 9.94 -2.77 9.99
C LEU A 99 8.73 -2.55 10.90
N THR A 100 8.85 -1.71 11.93
CA THR A 100 7.71 -1.30 12.77
C THR A 100 6.62 -0.64 11.93
N GLY A 101 6.99 0.29 11.05
CA GLY A 101 6.04 0.92 10.14
C GLY A 101 5.32 -0.08 9.22
N ARG A 102 6.06 -1.08 8.69
CA ARG A 102 5.46 -2.15 7.87
C ARG A 102 4.54 -3.07 8.68
N LYS A 103 4.95 -3.43 9.89
CA LYS A 103 4.13 -4.19 10.85
C LYS A 103 2.80 -3.49 11.11
N GLU A 104 2.86 -2.22 11.49
CA GLU A 104 1.67 -1.44 11.83
C GLU A 104 0.77 -1.17 10.62
N GLN A 105 1.34 -1.01 9.43
CA GLN A 105 0.57 -0.95 8.19
C GLN A 105 -0.19 -2.27 7.92
N ALA A 106 0.48 -3.43 8.09
CA ALA A 106 -0.15 -4.73 7.95
C ALA A 106 -1.26 -4.95 8.98
N MET A 107 -1.04 -4.51 10.24
CA MET A 107 -2.06 -4.56 11.29
C MET A 107 -3.31 -3.75 10.91
N ARG A 108 -3.15 -2.52 10.41
CA ARG A 108 -4.28 -1.68 9.97
C ARG A 108 -5.02 -2.28 8.77
N GLN A 109 -4.28 -2.87 7.83
CA GLN A 109 -4.89 -3.60 6.71
C GLN A 109 -5.72 -4.79 7.21
N LEU A 110 -5.17 -5.58 8.12
CA LEU A 110 -5.85 -6.71 8.72
C LEU A 110 -7.08 -6.27 9.53
N TYR A 111 -6.95 -5.20 10.30
CA TYR A 111 -8.06 -4.58 11.04
C TYR A 111 -9.21 -4.17 10.12
N TYR A 112 -8.92 -3.52 8.98
CA TYR A 112 -9.92 -3.17 7.98
C TYR A 112 -10.58 -4.41 7.39
N ASN A 113 -9.78 -5.40 7.00
CA ASN A 113 -10.29 -6.64 6.42
C ASN A 113 -11.21 -7.38 7.39
N ASP A 114 -10.76 -7.64 8.60
CA ASP A 114 -11.47 -8.52 9.54
C ASP A 114 -12.68 -7.84 10.20
N ASN A 115 -12.65 -6.51 10.39
CA ASN A 115 -13.74 -5.80 11.05
C ASN A 115 -14.77 -5.19 10.09
N PHE A 116 -14.41 -4.93 8.84
CA PHE A 116 -15.30 -4.27 7.89
C PHE A 116 -15.54 -5.13 6.64
N PHE A 117 -14.47 -5.49 5.90
CA PHE A 117 -14.63 -6.19 4.63
C PHE A 117 -15.21 -7.60 4.81
N ALA A 118 -14.58 -8.45 5.63
CA ALA A 118 -15.01 -9.84 5.83
C ALA A 118 -16.43 -9.94 6.41
N LYS A 119 -16.81 -9.01 7.27
CA LYS A 119 -18.15 -8.96 7.92
C LYS A 119 -19.23 -8.29 7.05
N THR A 120 -18.88 -7.83 5.85
CA THR A 120 -19.85 -7.17 4.97
C THR A 120 -20.55 -8.19 4.11
N VAL A 121 -21.87 -8.19 4.17
CA VAL A 121 -22.76 -8.94 3.29
C VAL A 121 -23.39 -7.96 2.30
N VAL A 122 -23.40 -8.30 1.03
CA VAL A 122 -24.07 -7.52 -0.02
C VAL A 122 -25.52 -8.02 -0.13
N PRO A 123 -26.53 -7.13 0.03
CA PRO A 123 -27.92 -7.54 -0.11
C PRO A 123 -28.26 -8.02 -1.52
N ASP A 124 -29.10 -9.04 -1.64
CA ASP A 124 -29.55 -9.56 -2.95
C ASP A 124 -30.25 -8.49 -3.80
N SER A 125 -30.95 -7.55 -3.17
CA SER A 125 -31.57 -6.41 -3.85
C SER A 125 -30.52 -5.53 -4.56
N THR A 126 -29.37 -5.34 -3.94
CA THR A 126 -28.21 -4.63 -4.54
C THR A 126 -27.68 -5.42 -5.74
N MET A 127 -27.50 -6.73 -5.60
CA MET A 127 -27.01 -7.59 -6.67
C MET A 127 -27.96 -7.57 -7.88
N LYS A 128 -29.29 -7.72 -7.66
CA LYS A 128 -30.32 -7.65 -8.70
C LYS A 128 -30.34 -6.31 -9.42
N LYS A 129 -30.09 -5.20 -8.70
CA LYS A 129 -30.02 -3.86 -9.28
C LYS A 129 -28.84 -3.69 -10.23
N PHE A 130 -27.66 -4.18 -9.85
CA PHE A 130 -26.42 -3.91 -10.60
C PHE A 130 -26.10 -4.97 -11.67
N LEU A 131 -26.63 -6.18 -11.56
CA LEU A 131 -26.37 -7.23 -12.54
C LEU A 131 -26.70 -6.85 -13.99
N PRO A 132 -27.85 -6.22 -14.30
CA PRO A 132 -28.14 -5.75 -15.65
C PRO A 132 -27.18 -4.68 -16.16
N LEU A 133 -26.65 -3.86 -15.23
CA LEU A 133 -25.74 -2.75 -15.55
C LEU A 133 -24.28 -3.17 -15.68
N SER A 134 -23.92 -4.36 -15.23
CA SER A 134 -22.53 -4.84 -15.20
C SER A 134 -21.92 -5.09 -16.59
N GLY A 135 -22.75 -5.18 -17.63
CA GLY A 135 -22.30 -5.23 -19.02
C GLY A 135 -22.39 -3.89 -19.73
N ARG A 136 -22.74 -2.81 -19.02
CA ARG A 136 -22.91 -1.49 -19.63
C ARG A 136 -21.57 -0.81 -19.86
N THR A 137 -21.40 -0.32 -21.09
CA THR A 137 -20.31 0.59 -21.48
C THR A 137 -20.94 1.91 -21.92
N VAL A 138 -20.66 2.97 -21.18
CA VAL A 138 -21.14 4.33 -21.49
C VAL A 138 -20.07 5.08 -22.28
N GLU A 139 -20.47 5.67 -23.40
CA GLU A 139 -19.61 6.55 -24.19
C GLU A 139 -19.90 8.01 -23.84
N VAL A 140 -18.84 8.74 -23.49
CA VAL A 140 -18.95 10.12 -23.05
C VAL A 140 -17.94 11.03 -23.77
N ASN A 141 -18.37 12.26 -24.06
CA ASN A 141 -17.43 13.35 -24.28
C ASN A 141 -17.10 13.98 -22.93
N TYR A 142 -15.87 14.52 -22.76
CA TYR A 142 -15.49 15.10 -21.48
C TYR A 142 -14.62 16.34 -21.60
N ILE A 143 -14.70 17.21 -20.59
CA ILE A 143 -13.86 18.39 -20.44
C ILE A 143 -13.27 18.37 -19.03
N ASN A 144 -11.93 18.40 -18.94
CA ASN A 144 -11.23 18.59 -17.67
C ASN A 144 -10.97 20.07 -17.44
N LEU A 145 -11.48 20.63 -16.34
CA LEU A 145 -11.34 22.02 -15.96
C LEU A 145 -10.28 22.14 -14.86
N PRO A 146 -9.21 22.91 -15.05
CA PRO A 146 -8.05 22.88 -14.16
C PRO A 146 -8.28 23.57 -12.82
N ASP A 147 -9.23 24.50 -12.73
CA ASP A 147 -9.41 25.37 -11.58
C ASP A 147 -10.86 25.84 -11.40
N VAL A 148 -11.15 26.41 -10.23
CA VAL A 148 -12.47 26.92 -9.84
C VAL A 148 -12.95 28.04 -10.76
N LYS A 149 -12.05 28.95 -11.21
CA LYS A 149 -12.43 30.12 -12.03
C LYS A 149 -12.96 29.65 -13.38
N THR A 150 -12.20 28.81 -14.08
CA THR A 150 -12.61 28.19 -15.34
C THR A 150 -13.91 27.41 -15.19
N THR A 151 -14.07 26.73 -14.06
CA THR A 151 -15.29 25.96 -13.75
C THR A 151 -16.52 26.85 -13.61
N ILE A 152 -16.42 27.99 -12.93
CA ILE A 152 -17.52 28.96 -12.81
C ILE A 152 -17.93 29.51 -14.19
N ASP A 153 -16.98 29.81 -15.04
CA ASP A 153 -17.27 30.36 -16.38
C ASP A 153 -17.93 29.29 -17.25
N VAL A 154 -17.44 28.05 -17.21
CA VAL A 154 -18.08 26.93 -17.92
C VAL A 154 -19.50 26.67 -17.40
N GLN A 155 -19.73 26.73 -16.07
CA GLN A 155 -21.05 26.57 -15.49
C GLN A 155 -22.03 27.64 -15.99
N LYS A 156 -21.59 28.89 -16.15
CA LYS A 156 -22.42 29.96 -16.73
C LYS A 156 -22.79 29.68 -18.20
N MET A 157 -21.85 29.10 -18.96
CA MET A 157 -22.12 28.71 -20.35
C MET A 157 -23.11 27.54 -20.43
N LEU A 158 -22.95 26.54 -19.58
CA LEU A 158 -23.87 25.39 -19.48
C LEU A 158 -25.27 25.84 -19.11
N ASN A 159 -25.42 26.76 -18.15
CA ASN A 159 -26.71 27.33 -17.75
C ASN A 159 -27.41 28.11 -18.87
N LYS A 160 -26.62 28.60 -19.88
CA LYS A 160 -27.13 29.24 -21.10
C LYS A 160 -27.34 28.25 -22.26
N ASN A 161 -27.30 26.92 -21.96
CA ASN A 161 -27.42 25.85 -22.97
C ASN A 161 -26.38 25.91 -24.10
N VAL A 162 -25.18 26.49 -23.85
CA VAL A 162 -24.09 26.46 -24.81
C VAL A 162 -23.61 25.00 -24.96
N SER A 163 -23.41 24.57 -26.20
CA SER A 163 -22.99 23.17 -26.46
C SER A 163 -21.61 22.89 -25.90
N ILE A 164 -21.38 21.64 -25.47
CA ILE A 164 -20.09 21.20 -24.91
C ILE A 164 -18.94 21.42 -25.94
N SER A 165 -19.22 21.26 -27.23
CA SER A 165 -18.24 21.52 -28.29
C SER A 165 -17.87 22.99 -28.38
N SER A 166 -18.85 23.89 -28.28
CA SER A 166 -18.60 25.34 -28.27
C SER A 166 -17.83 25.77 -27.02
N ILE A 167 -18.15 25.19 -25.86
CA ILE A 167 -17.42 25.45 -24.62
C ILE A 167 -15.97 24.95 -24.76
N TYR A 168 -15.76 23.75 -25.27
CA TYR A 168 -14.42 23.22 -25.48
C TYR A 168 -13.59 24.11 -26.40
N ASN A 169 -14.14 24.48 -27.54
CA ASN A 169 -13.46 25.31 -28.52
C ASN A 169 -13.17 26.75 -28.02
N SER A 170 -13.88 27.23 -27.01
CA SER A 170 -13.58 28.51 -26.36
C SER A 170 -12.36 28.45 -25.43
N LEU A 171 -12.00 27.27 -24.98
CA LEU A 171 -10.92 27.03 -24.00
C LEU A 171 -9.69 26.36 -24.63
N TRP A 172 -9.92 25.50 -25.61
CA TRP A 172 -8.88 24.69 -26.28
C TRP A 172 -9.15 24.59 -27.78
N THR A 173 -8.15 24.16 -28.52
CA THR A 173 -8.25 23.85 -29.95
C THR A 173 -8.40 22.32 -30.13
N GLY A 174 -9.22 21.92 -31.13
CA GLY A 174 -9.39 20.51 -31.50
C GLY A 174 -10.79 19.98 -31.22
N GLU A 175 -10.94 18.67 -31.34
CA GLU A 175 -12.20 17.98 -31.07
C GLU A 175 -12.37 17.70 -29.59
N VAL A 176 -13.63 17.68 -29.12
CA VAL A 176 -13.94 17.31 -27.75
C VAL A 176 -13.50 15.84 -27.51
N PRO A 177 -12.63 15.58 -26.54
CA PRO A 177 -12.18 14.23 -26.28
C PRO A 177 -13.35 13.32 -25.84
N SER A 178 -13.30 12.07 -26.28
CA SER A 178 -14.27 11.05 -25.93
C SER A 178 -13.60 9.86 -25.25
N ARG A 179 -14.34 9.15 -24.40
CA ARG A 179 -13.91 7.89 -23.80
C ARG A 179 -15.09 6.98 -23.52
N LYS A 180 -14.80 5.67 -23.45
CA LYS A 180 -15.73 4.64 -23.01
C LYS A 180 -15.45 4.32 -21.56
N ILE A 181 -16.52 4.19 -20.77
CA ILE A 181 -16.47 3.88 -19.35
C ILE A 181 -17.29 2.61 -19.12
N ASN A 182 -16.62 1.55 -18.66
CA ASN A 182 -17.26 0.29 -18.33
C ASN A 182 -17.68 0.29 -16.86
N PHE A 183 -18.66 -0.54 -16.52
CA PHE A 183 -19.16 -0.67 -15.14
C PHE A 183 -18.06 -0.99 -14.12
N PHE A 184 -17.08 -1.80 -14.47
CA PHE A 184 -15.98 -2.21 -13.59
C PHE A 184 -14.75 -1.28 -13.64
N ASP A 185 -14.79 -0.21 -14.44
CA ASP A 185 -13.70 0.75 -14.48
C ASP A 185 -13.60 1.50 -13.14
N LYS A 186 -12.38 1.77 -12.71
CA LYS A 186 -12.10 2.47 -11.43
C LYS A 186 -12.30 3.99 -11.59
N GLU A 187 -13.53 4.39 -11.79
CA GLU A 187 -13.93 5.79 -11.79
C GLU A 187 -14.16 6.31 -10.35
N PRO A 188 -14.05 7.62 -10.10
CA PRO A 188 -14.51 8.23 -8.86
C PRO A 188 -15.95 7.82 -8.56
N GLU A 189 -16.25 7.56 -7.27
CA GLU A 189 -17.57 7.04 -6.84
C GLU A 189 -18.74 7.89 -7.35
N VAL A 190 -18.57 9.22 -7.36
CA VAL A 190 -19.59 10.15 -7.86
C VAL A 190 -19.86 9.93 -9.36
N ILE A 191 -18.81 9.74 -10.16
CA ILE A 191 -18.95 9.50 -11.61
C ILE A 191 -19.60 8.14 -11.85
N HIS A 192 -19.12 7.10 -11.16
CA HIS A 192 -19.70 5.76 -11.27
C HIS A 192 -21.18 5.75 -10.90
N ASP A 193 -21.56 6.41 -9.81
CA ASP A 193 -22.95 6.48 -9.38
C ASP A 193 -23.82 7.22 -10.38
N LEU A 194 -23.38 8.34 -10.91
CA LEU A 194 -24.13 9.09 -11.94
C LEU A 194 -24.35 8.27 -13.20
N LEU A 195 -23.34 7.51 -13.66
CA LEU A 195 -23.41 6.75 -14.90
C LEU A 195 -24.17 5.42 -14.78
N PHE A 196 -24.12 4.77 -13.61
CA PHE A 196 -24.61 3.39 -13.45
C PHE A 196 -25.71 3.22 -12.40
N THR A 197 -26.07 4.24 -11.61
CA THR A 197 -27.17 4.15 -10.64
C THR A 197 -28.28 5.13 -10.89
N GLY A 198 -28.01 6.21 -11.62
CA GLY A 198 -28.98 7.20 -12.06
C GLY A 198 -29.64 6.83 -13.39
N GLU A 199 -30.75 7.45 -13.70
CA GLU A 199 -31.30 7.47 -15.05
C GLU A 199 -30.46 8.44 -15.89
N ILE A 200 -29.82 7.92 -16.95
CA ILE A 200 -29.07 8.72 -17.90
C ILE A 200 -29.78 8.70 -19.25
N ASN A 201 -29.76 9.85 -19.94
CA ASN A 201 -30.27 9.97 -21.29
C ASN A 201 -29.15 10.42 -22.23
N LYS A 202 -29.27 10.04 -23.50
CA LYS A 202 -28.37 10.54 -24.54
C LYS A 202 -28.48 12.05 -24.62
N GLY A 203 -27.31 12.74 -24.53
CA GLY A 203 -27.23 14.18 -24.55
C GLY A 203 -27.14 14.83 -23.17
N ASP A 204 -27.43 14.10 -22.09
CA ASP A 204 -27.29 14.63 -20.73
C ASP A 204 -25.88 15.13 -20.45
N ILE A 205 -25.80 16.27 -19.74
CA ILE A 205 -24.54 16.89 -19.31
C ILE A 205 -24.46 16.73 -17.77
N LEU A 206 -23.41 16.05 -17.33
CA LEU A 206 -23.14 15.81 -15.90
C LEU A 206 -21.97 16.65 -15.43
N GLY A 207 -22.14 17.31 -14.33
CA GLY A 207 -21.09 18.12 -13.73
C GLY A 207 -21.32 19.64 -13.83
N PRO A 208 -20.31 20.46 -13.46
CA PRO A 208 -18.91 20.10 -13.14
C PRO A 208 -18.77 19.25 -11.86
N LEU A 209 -18.03 18.15 -11.95
CA LEU A 209 -17.76 17.20 -10.86
C LEU A 209 -16.34 17.41 -10.34
N LEU A 210 -16.17 17.55 -9.04
CA LEU A 210 -14.85 17.70 -8.42
C LEU A 210 -14.09 16.37 -8.42
N ASN A 211 -12.89 16.36 -9.00
CA ASN A 211 -11.95 15.25 -8.98
C ASN A 211 -11.08 15.25 -7.70
N GLU A 212 -10.47 14.10 -7.39
CA GLU A 212 -9.59 13.94 -6.23
C GLU A 212 -8.35 14.86 -6.28
N ASP A 213 -7.89 15.24 -7.47
CA ASP A 213 -6.75 16.13 -7.68
C ASP A 213 -7.09 17.61 -7.59
N GLY A 214 -8.38 17.94 -7.37
CA GLY A 214 -8.88 19.30 -7.27
C GLY A 214 -9.24 19.92 -8.63
N SER A 215 -9.11 19.21 -9.75
CA SER A 215 -9.68 19.58 -11.05
C SER A 215 -11.18 19.27 -11.09
N TYR A 216 -11.86 19.76 -12.14
CA TYR A 216 -13.28 19.48 -12.34
C TYR A 216 -13.49 18.79 -13.68
N LEU A 217 -14.52 17.95 -13.72
CA LEU A 217 -14.88 17.19 -14.91
C LEU A 217 -16.32 17.49 -15.33
N VAL A 218 -16.53 17.78 -16.61
CA VAL A 218 -17.85 17.83 -17.24
C VAL A 218 -17.94 16.66 -18.21
N LEU A 219 -19.03 15.89 -18.14
CA LEU A 219 -19.31 14.76 -19.02
C LEU A 219 -20.58 15.05 -19.84
N LYS A 220 -20.57 14.69 -21.13
CA LYS A 220 -21.77 14.59 -21.96
C LYS A 220 -21.97 13.16 -22.38
N ILE A 221 -23.15 12.60 -22.13
CA ILE A 221 -23.53 11.24 -22.51
C ILE A 221 -23.75 11.19 -24.02
N ILE A 222 -22.98 10.39 -24.72
CA ILE A 222 -23.13 10.15 -26.16
C ILE A 222 -24.09 8.98 -26.38
N GLY A 223 -23.99 7.94 -25.56
CA GLY A 223 -24.81 6.76 -25.57
C GLY A 223 -24.24 5.65 -24.72
N TRP A 224 -24.81 4.49 -24.78
CA TRP A 224 -24.29 3.28 -24.12
C TRP A 224 -24.63 2.03 -24.89
N LYS A 225 -23.87 0.96 -24.60
CA LYS A 225 -24.10 -0.40 -25.08
C LYS A 225 -24.18 -1.32 -23.88
N ASP A 226 -25.19 -2.18 -23.85
CA ASP A 226 -25.36 -3.20 -22.84
C ASP A 226 -24.94 -4.56 -23.41
N GLU A 227 -23.93 -5.20 -22.82
CA GLU A 227 -23.51 -6.55 -23.17
C GLU A 227 -24.16 -7.55 -22.21
N VAL A 228 -25.01 -8.40 -22.75
CA VAL A 228 -25.67 -9.47 -22.00
C VAL A 228 -24.70 -10.65 -21.85
N SER A 229 -24.58 -11.22 -20.66
CA SER A 229 -23.84 -12.47 -20.50
C SER A 229 -24.61 -13.64 -21.11
N ILE A 230 -23.98 -14.34 -22.06
CA ILE A 230 -24.61 -15.39 -22.82
C ILE A 230 -24.49 -16.74 -22.11
N THR A 231 -23.44 -16.95 -21.33
CA THR A 231 -23.14 -18.21 -20.66
C THR A 231 -23.34 -18.15 -19.15
N GLY A 232 -23.71 -19.27 -18.54
CA GLY A 232 -23.84 -19.39 -17.10
C GLY A 232 -22.51 -19.11 -16.37
N LYS A 233 -21.37 -19.39 -17.01
CA LYS A 233 -20.03 -19.12 -16.48
C LYS A 233 -19.76 -17.61 -16.41
N GLU A 234 -20.05 -16.88 -17.48
CA GLU A 234 -19.92 -15.41 -17.52
C GLU A 234 -20.84 -14.74 -16.50
N SER A 235 -22.09 -15.18 -16.39
CA SER A 235 -23.04 -14.67 -15.40
C SER A 235 -22.51 -14.86 -13.98
N LYS A 236 -21.91 -16.03 -13.68
CA LYS A 236 -21.31 -16.30 -12.38
C LYS A 236 -20.09 -15.42 -12.11
N HIS A 237 -19.22 -15.19 -13.09
CA HIS A 237 -18.08 -14.28 -12.96
C HIS A 237 -18.55 -12.85 -12.70
N ARG A 238 -19.46 -12.31 -13.52
CA ARG A 238 -20.04 -10.98 -13.30
C ARG A 238 -20.70 -10.83 -11.93
N TRP A 239 -21.40 -11.85 -11.48
CA TRP A 239 -22.00 -11.87 -10.14
C TRP A 239 -20.94 -11.72 -9.05
N ASN A 240 -19.86 -12.49 -9.14
CA ASN A 240 -18.76 -12.43 -8.17
C ASN A 240 -18.08 -11.05 -8.19
N ASP A 241 -17.81 -10.50 -9.38
CA ASP A 241 -17.15 -9.19 -9.53
C ASP A 241 -18.01 -8.06 -8.97
N ILE A 242 -19.33 -8.07 -9.20
CA ILE A 242 -20.28 -7.13 -8.62
C ILE A 242 -20.29 -7.28 -7.10
N SER A 243 -20.36 -8.52 -6.61
CA SER A 243 -20.39 -8.81 -5.18
C SER A 243 -19.14 -8.25 -4.49
N GLU A 244 -17.98 -8.45 -5.06
CA GLU A 244 -16.71 -7.94 -4.51
C GLU A 244 -16.66 -6.41 -4.54
N MET A 245 -17.02 -5.78 -5.67
CA MET A 245 -17.05 -4.33 -5.82
C MET A 245 -18.04 -3.67 -4.83
N MET A 246 -19.24 -4.22 -4.69
CA MET A 246 -20.24 -3.70 -3.76
C MET A 246 -19.85 -3.94 -2.30
N LYS A 247 -19.20 -5.08 -2.02
CA LYS A 247 -18.66 -5.39 -0.71
C LYS A 247 -17.60 -4.38 -0.29
N ASP A 248 -16.68 -4.04 -1.19
CA ASP A 248 -15.68 -3.00 -0.99
C ASP A 248 -16.32 -1.65 -0.68
N LYS A 249 -17.29 -1.24 -1.49
CA LYS A 249 -18.01 0.03 -1.33
C LYS A 249 -18.71 0.13 0.03
N ILE A 250 -19.45 -0.91 0.41
CA ILE A 250 -20.19 -0.96 1.69
C ILE A 250 -19.21 -1.00 2.87
N ALA A 251 -18.16 -1.82 2.78
CA ALA A 251 -17.13 -1.94 3.82
C ALA A 251 -16.40 -0.60 4.03
N LYS A 252 -16.00 0.07 2.95
CA LYS A 252 -15.38 1.39 2.98
C LYS A 252 -16.27 2.43 3.66
N LYS A 253 -17.56 2.47 3.34
CA LYS A 253 -18.53 3.38 3.98
C LYS A 253 -18.64 3.12 5.47
N LYS A 254 -18.76 1.85 5.89
CA LYS A 254 -18.78 1.47 7.31
C LYS A 254 -17.49 1.89 8.03
N TYR A 255 -16.34 1.65 7.39
CA TYR A 255 -15.04 2.06 7.92
C TYR A 255 -14.96 3.58 8.10
N LEU A 256 -15.31 4.37 7.07
CA LEU A 256 -15.29 5.84 7.15
C LEU A 256 -16.19 6.36 8.26
N THR A 257 -17.38 5.79 8.43
CA THR A 257 -18.28 6.13 9.54
C THR A 257 -17.65 5.81 10.91
N SER A 258 -16.95 4.67 11.02
CA SER A 258 -16.21 4.32 12.24
C SER A 258 -15.07 5.28 12.53
N VAL A 259 -14.34 5.69 11.49
CA VAL A 259 -13.26 6.68 11.59
C VAL A 259 -13.80 8.05 11.99
N GLN A 260 -14.92 8.49 11.41
CA GLN A 260 -15.57 9.75 11.80
C GLN A 260 -15.94 9.76 13.28
N LYS A 261 -16.51 8.67 13.80
CA LYS A 261 -16.81 8.51 15.23
C LYS A 261 -15.52 8.52 16.07
N LEU A 262 -14.48 7.84 15.62
CA LEU A 262 -13.19 7.80 16.30
C LEU A 262 -12.55 9.18 16.41
N MET A 263 -12.66 10.01 15.37
CA MET A 263 -12.04 11.34 15.28
C MET A 263 -12.95 12.47 15.79
N ALA A 264 -14.22 12.19 16.05
CA ALA A 264 -15.16 13.19 16.51
C ALA A 264 -14.68 13.91 17.79
N GLY A 265 -14.76 15.24 17.79
CA GLY A 265 -14.31 16.09 18.89
C GLY A 265 -12.80 16.19 19.09
N LYS A 266 -11.97 15.52 18.24
CA LYS A 266 -10.53 15.61 18.34
C LYS A 266 -9.97 16.74 17.49
N LYS A 267 -9.34 17.70 18.13
CA LYS A 267 -8.79 18.90 17.52
C LYS A 267 -7.27 18.86 17.55
N ILE A 268 -6.65 19.36 16.50
CA ILE A 268 -5.20 19.58 16.41
C ILE A 268 -5.01 21.08 16.46
N ASP A 269 -4.37 21.57 17.53
CA ASP A 269 -4.07 23.00 17.69
C ASP A 269 -2.58 23.22 17.35
N PHE A 270 -2.34 23.79 16.15
CA PHE A 270 -0.99 24.04 15.64
C PHE A 270 -0.38 25.32 16.23
N ASN A 271 0.87 25.24 16.70
CA ASN A 271 1.70 26.42 16.93
C ASN A 271 2.07 26.99 15.56
N GLN A 272 1.42 28.08 15.17
CA GLN A 272 1.52 28.63 13.82
C GLN A 272 2.97 28.97 13.43
N LYS A 273 3.74 29.58 14.34
CA LYS A 273 5.14 29.98 14.08
C LYS A 273 6.04 28.77 13.81
N VAL A 274 6.00 27.78 14.69
CA VAL A 274 6.81 26.55 14.55
C VAL A 274 6.35 25.74 13.34
N PHE A 275 5.03 25.64 13.13
CA PHE A 275 4.47 24.91 11.99
C PHE A 275 4.83 25.55 10.65
N ASP A 276 4.85 26.89 10.56
CA ASP A 276 5.23 27.59 9.32
C ASP A 276 6.73 27.39 9.02
N GLN A 277 7.59 27.43 10.02
CA GLN A 277 9.01 27.09 9.86
C GLN A 277 9.21 25.64 9.41
N TYR A 278 8.50 24.71 10.05
CA TYR A 278 8.53 23.29 9.66
C TYR A 278 8.02 23.06 8.25
N THR A 279 6.88 23.69 7.87
CA THR A 279 6.31 23.63 6.53
C THR A 279 7.30 24.08 5.47
N TYR A 280 7.99 25.19 5.70
CA TYR A 280 8.99 25.71 4.79
C TYR A 280 10.14 24.72 4.55
N GLN A 281 10.65 24.08 5.60
CA GLN A 281 11.73 23.11 5.48
C GLN A 281 11.29 21.83 4.75
N VAL A 282 10.13 21.28 5.16
CA VAL A 282 9.60 20.05 4.57
C VAL A 282 9.22 20.26 3.10
N SER A 283 8.70 21.44 2.74
CA SER A 283 8.35 21.75 1.35
C SER A 283 9.54 21.66 0.40
N LYS A 284 10.73 22.10 0.84
CA LYS A 284 11.96 21.98 0.04
C LYS A 284 12.34 20.55 -0.29
N ALA A 285 12.05 19.61 0.60
CA ALA A 285 12.32 18.19 0.39
C ALA A 285 11.26 17.55 -0.52
N TYR A 286 9.98 17.88 -0.30
CA TYR A 286 8.86 17.26 -1.00
C TYR A 286 8.53 17.85 -2.38
N LEU A 287 8.87 19.12 -2.64
CA LEU A 287 8.60 19.77 -3.94
C LEU A 287 9.77 19.66 -4.92
N LYS A 288 10.86 19.00 -4.56
CA LYS A 288 11.96 18.67 -5.50
C LYS A 288 11.54 17.55 -6.45
N ASN A 289 12.10 17.50 -7.67
CA ASN A 289 11.78 16.51 -8.71
C ASN A 289 11.86 15.05 -8.22
N ASP A 290 10.99 14.17 -8.77
CA ASP A 290 10.78 12.77 -8.35
C ASP A 290 12.06 11.92 -8.16
N SER A 291 13.12 12.14 -8.95
CA SER A 291 14.40 11.42 -8.79
C SER A 291 15.15 11.81 -7.50
N ASN A 292 15.11 13.09 -7.15
CA ASN A 292 15.75 13.61 -5.93
C ASN A 292 14.90 13.30 -4.68
N GLN A 293 13.60 13.13 -4.84
CA GLN A 293 12.70 12.72 -3.75
C GLN A 293 12.97 11.28 -3.30
N LYS A 294 13.13 10.36 -4.24
CA LYS A 294 13.46 8.96 -3.94
C LYS A 294 14.84 8.83 -3.29
N GLN A 295 15.83 9.59 -3.75
CA GLN A 295 17.16 9.63 -3.15
C GLN A 295 17.14 10.26 -1.75
N ALA A 296 16.41 11.37 -1.56
CA ALA A 296 16.29 12.02 -0.25
C ALA A 296 15.54 11.15 0.77
N MET A 297 14.48 10.45 0.35
CA MET A 297 13.78 9.48 1.20
C MET A 297 14.65 8.26 1.52
N SER A 298 15.37 7.71 0.52
CA SER A 298 16.31 6.63 0.75
C SER A 298 17.39 7.07 1.73
N LYS A 299 17.99 8.24 1.52
CA LYS A 299 19.03 8.79 2.38
C LYS A 299 18.53 9.05 3.82
N ALA A 300 17.34 9.62 3.97
CA ALA A 300 16.73 9.86 5.29
C ALA A 300 16.35 8.56 6.04
N LEU A 301 16.05 7.48 5.31
CA LEU A 301 15.76 6.17 5.91
C LEU A 301 17.03 5.45 6.37
N TRP A 302 18.18 5.70 5.70
CA TRP A 302 19.40 4.87 5.85
C TRP A 302 20.57 5.58 6.48
N GLU A 303 20.59 6.92 6.56
CA GLU A 303 21.61 7.62 7.35
C GLU A 303 21.21 7.60 8.81
N GLU A 304 22.05 7.02 9.67
CA GLU A 304 22.04 7.27 11.11
C GLU A 304 22.42 8.74 11.33
N ILE A 305 21.41 9.58 11.38
CA ILE A 305 21.60 10.93 11.89
C ILE A 305 21.56 10.77 13.40
N GLU A 306 22.71 10.77 14.06
CA GLU A 306 22.79 11.23 15.46
C GLU A 306 21.99 12.52 15.49
N ALA A 307 20.89 12.52 16.24
CA ALA A 307 19.90 13.60 16.21
C ALA A 307 20.60 14.91 16.59
N PRO A 308 20.95 15.78 15.65
CA PRO A 308 21.41 17.11 16.02
C PRO A 308 20.25 17.81 16.71
N ARG A 309 20.52 18.47 17.82
CA ARG A 309 19.50 19.28 18.51
C ARG A 309 18.89 20.37 17.63
N LYS A 310 19.49 20.63 16.47
CA LYS A 310 19.06 21.61 15.47
C LYS A 310 19.35 21.09 14.07
N ILE A 311 18.36 21.15 13.17
CA ILE A 311 18.55 20.86 11.75
C ILE A 311 18.70 22.21 11.04
N SER A 312 19.91 22.50 10.53
CA SER A 312 20.12 23.57 9.56
C SER A 312 20.05 22.99 8.16
N LEU A 313 18.97 23.31 7.45
CA LEU A 313 18.85 23.05 6.01
C LEU A 313 19.00 24.40 5.28
N ASP A 314 20.11 24.57 4.57
CA ASP A 314 20.44 25.76 3.77
C ASP A 314 20.21 27.11 4.48
N GLY A 315 21.09 27.41 5.43
CA GLY A 315 21.61 28.74 5.76
C GLY A 315 20.62 29.82 6.15
N ASN A 316 19.67 29.66 7.08
CA ASN A 316 19.16 30.76 7.89
C ASN A 316 17.93 30.50 8.76
N VAL A 317 17.31 29.33 8.74
CA VAL A 317 16.19 29.03 9.66
C VAL A 317 16.50 27.74 10.42
N GLU A 318 16.99 27.88 11.64
CA GLU A 318 17.12 26.77 12.58
C GLU A 318 15.75 26.49 13.22
N ILE A 319 15.30 25.23 13.18
CA ILE A 319 14.15 24.78 13.97
C ILE A 319 14.67 24.06 15.19
N ASP A 320 14.23 24.51 16.36
CA ASP A 320 14.38 23.74 17.58
C ASP A 320 13.54 22.47 17.52
N LEU A 321 14.19 21.32 17.55
CA LEU A 321 13.50 20.02 17.51
C LEU A 321 12.67 19.75 18.77
N GLY A 322 12.97 20.42 19.90
CA GLY A 322 12.17 20.38 21.11
C GLY A 322 10.97 21.33 21.12
N ALA A 323 10.85 22.22 20.11
CA ALA A 323 9.74 23.14 20.04
C ALA A 323 8.40 22.41 19.82
N GLU A 324 7.36 22.87 20.52
CA GLU A 324 5.99 22.38 20.34
C GLU A 324 5.48 22.80 18.96
N ILE A 325 5.13 21.80 18.14
CA ILE A 325 4.58 22.01 16.79
C ILE A 325 3.04 21.99 16.79
N PHE A 326 2.43 21.16 17.62
CA PHE A 326 0.98 21.15 17.87
C PHE A 326 0.62 20.44 19.17
N THR A 327 -0.59 20.75 19.68
CA THR A 327 -1.23 19.99 20.76
C THR A 327 -2.32 19.08 20.16
N TYR A 328 -2.38 17.83 20.61
CA TYR A 328 -3.41 16.86 20.21
C TYR A 328 -3.80 16.00 21.41
N GLN A 329 -5.09 15.94 21.74
CA GLN A 329 -5.62 15.19 22.89
C GLN A 329 -4.89 15.53 24.22
N ASN A 330 -4.70 16.80 24.50
CA ASN A 330 -3.99 17.33 25.69
C ASN A 330 -2.51 16.90 25.80
N LYS A 331 -1.95 16.31 24.74
CA LYS A 331 -0.53 16.02 24.63
C LYS A 331 0.13 17.06 23.73
N GLN A 332 1.21 17.66 24.21
CA GLN A 332 2.10 18.48 23.40
C GLN A 332 2.96 17.56 22.52
N TRP A 333 2.99 17.88 21.24
CA TRP A 333 3.83 17.19 20.24
C TRP A 333 4.94 18.16 19.82
N THR A 334 6.18 17.70 19.97
CA THR A 334 7.34 18.42 19.51
C THR A 334 7.67 18.07 18.06
N VAL A 335 8.56 18.87 17.44
CA VAL A 335 9.08 18.58 16.10
C VAL A 335 9.76 17.21 16.05
N ILE A 336 10.50 16.82 17.10
CA ILE A 336 11.15 15.52 17.18
C ILE A 336 10.12 14.37 17.26
N ASP A 337 9.04 14.55 18.05
CA ASP A 337 7.99 13.53 18.16
C ASP A 337 7.35 13.26 16.78
N LEU A 338 7.04 14.33 16.05
CA LEU A 338 6.48 14.23 14.71
C LEU A 338 7.46 13.54 13.73
N ASN A 339 8.74 13.96 13.77
CA ASN A 339 9.77 13.38 12.90
C ASN A 339 10.00 11.88 13.19
N LEU A 340 9.97 11.47 14.46
CA LEU A 340 10.09 10.06 14.84
C LEU A 340 8.91 9.24 14.31
N LEU A 341 7.70 9.79 14.37
CA LEU A 341 6.52 9.13 13.82
C LEU A 341 6.58 9.04 12.29
N ILE A 342 7.03 10.09 11.61
CA ILE A 342 7.18 10.13 10.15
C ILE A 342 8.23 9.11 9.66
N ARG A 343 9.28 8.83 10.45
CA ARG A 343 10.28 7.81 10.09
C ARG A 343 9.67 6.40 9.96
N SER A 344 8.73 6.06 10.83
CA SER A 344 8.00 4.78 10.76
C SER A 344 6.84 4.84 9.78
N HIS A 345 6.19 5.98 9.66
CA HIS A 345 4.99 6.21 8.85
C HIS A 345 5.15 7.46 8.00
N PRO A 346 5.75 7.34 6.79
CA PRO A 346 5.91 8.47 5.89
C PRO A 346 4.59 9.19 5.61
N LEU A 347 4.64 10.53 5.55
CA LEU A 347 3.46 11.34 5.23
C LEU A 347 2.92 10.99 3.84
N VAL A 348 1.63 10.76 3.77
CA VAL A 348 0.90 10.53 2.53
C VAL A 348 0.04 11.75 2.24
N PHE A 349 0.33 12.43 1.14
CA PHE A 349 -0.45 13.58 0.71
C PHE A 349 -1.66 13.15 -0.11
N ARG A 350 -2.79 13.81 0.10
CA ARG A 350 -4.04 13.49 -0.61
C ARG A 350 -4.00 13.87 -2.09
N LYS A 351 -3.25 14.93 -2.45
CA LYS A 351 -3.04 15.36 -3.83
C LYS A 351 -1.73 14.82 -4.37
N ARG A 352 -1.71 14.34 -5.62
CA ARG A 352 -0.49 13.90 -6.32
C ARG A 352 0.42 15.06 -6.71
N LYS A 353 -0.17 16.15 -7.18
CA LYS A 353 0.56 17.37 -7.54
C LYS A 353 0.18 18.45 -6.54
N ILE A 354 1.16 18.95 -5.81
CA ILE A 354 0.97 19.94 -4.76
C ILE A 354 1.71 21.20 -5.18
N SER A 355 0.98 22.30 -5.28
CA SER A 355 1.59 23.62 -5.47
C SER A 355 2.22 24.12 -4.17
N THR A 356 3.18 25.02 -4.27
CA THR A 356 3.82 25.64 -3.10
C THR A 356 2.79 26.31 -2.19
N GLY A 357 1.78 26.98 -2.78
CA GLY A 357 0.73 27.66 -2.00
C GLY A 357 -0.23 26.71 -1.26
N ASP A 358 -0.44 25.49 -1.79
CA ASP A 358 -1.33 24.49 -1.17
C ASP A 358 -0.59 23.54 -0.21
N PHE A 359 0.75 23.52 -0.24
CA PHE A 359 1.56 22.58 0.51
C PHE A 359 1.26 22.61 2.03
N ARG A 360 1.09 23.79 2.59
CA ARG A 360 0.78 23.99 4.02
C ARG A 360 -0.52 23.28 4.42
N ASN A 361 -1.56 23.38 3.61
CA ASN A 361 -2.85 22.73 3.86
C ASN A 361 -2.74 21.21 3.67
N GLN A 362 -2.03 20.77 2.64
CA GLN A 362 -1.80 19.34 2.40
C GLN A 362 -0.96 18.71 3.53
N LEU A 363 0.00 19.43 4.08
CA LEU A 363 0.78 18.99 5.24
C LEU A 363 -0.08 18.84 6.49
N LYS A 364 -0.98 19.78 6.78
CA LYS A 364 -1.95 19.65 7.89
C LYS A 364 -2.82 18.41 7.73
N LEU A 365 -3.33 18.16 6.53
CA LEU A 365 -4.17 17.00 6.24
C LEU A 365 -3.39 15.68 6.38
N SER A 366 -2.16 15.64 5.90
CA SER A 366 -1.32 14.43 6.04
C SER A 366 -0.94 14.14 7.49
N ILE A 367 -0.72 15.16 8.32
CA ILE A 367 -0.51 15.00 9.77
C ILE A 367 -1.78 14.49 10.44
N ALA A 368 -2.95 15.02 10.08
CA ALA A 368 -4.23 14.55 10.61
C ALA A 368 -4.48 13.06 10.24
N ASP A 369 -4.17 12.67 9.01
CA ASP A 369 -4.26 11.28 8.57
C ASP A 369 -3.27 10.38 9.32
N LEU A 370 -2.05 10.86 9.58
CA LEU A 370 -1.04 10.15 10.37
C LEU A 370 -1.50 9.92 11.82
N LEU A 371 -2.08 10.92 12.47
CA LEU A 371 -2.62 10.81 13.83
C LEU A 371 -3.84 9.89 13.89
N ARG A 372 -4.71 9.93 12.88
CA ARG A 372 -5.80 8.96 12.71
C ARG A 372 -5.27 7.53 12.65
N ASP A 373 -4.26 7.29 11.81
CA ASP A 373 -3.67 5.96 11.63
C ASP A 373 -2.97 5.48 12.90
N ASN A 374 -2.33 6.37 13.65
CA ASN A 374 -1.77 6.04 14.96
C ASN A 374 -2.85 5.58 15.95
N MET A 375 -4.02 6.22 15.97
CA MET A 375 -5.13 5.79 16.82
C MET A 375 -5.68 4.41 16.43
N ILE A 376 -5.77 4.13 15.12
CA ILE A 376 -6.20 2.82 14.64
C ILE A 376 -5.14 1.77 14.98
N THR A 377 -3.86 2.09 14.85
CA THR A 377 -2.75 1.24 15.27
C THR A 377 -2.85 0.85 16.74
N LYS A 378 -3.18 1.78 17.64
CA LYS A 378 -3.41 1.46 19.05
C LYS A 378 -4.52 0.42 19.23
N LYS A 379 -5.65 0.57 18.52
CA LYS A 379 -6.73 -0.44 18.52
C LYS A 379 -6.26 -1.79 17.98
N CYS A 380 -5.37 -1.80 17.00
CA CYS A 380 -4.81 -3.04 16.49
C CYS A 380 -3.95 -3.75 17.55
N TYR A 381 -3.14 -3.02 18.31
CA TYR A 381 -2.38 -3.58 19.43
C TYR A 381 -3.31 -4.10 20.55
N GLU A 382 -4.35 -3.34 20.89
CA GLU A 382 -5.36 -3.76 21.88
C GLU A 382 -6.07 -5.07 21.49
N GLN A 383 -6.19 -5.33 20.19
CA GLN A 383 -6.75 -6.58 19.63
C GLN A 383 -5.71 -7.69 19.44
N GLY A 384 -4.44 -7.49 19.79
CA GLY A 384 -3.37 -8.47 19.62
C GLY A 384 -2.98 -8.76 18.18
N LEU A 385 -3.34 -7.87 17.21
CA LEU A 385 -3.03 -8.09 15.80
C LEU A 385 -1.54 -8.07 15.48
N ASN A 386 -0.71 -7.51 16.38
CA ASN A 386 0.74 -7.54 16.26
C ASN A 386 1.36 -8.94 16.33
N GLU A 387 0.64 -9.90 16.92
CA GLU A 387 1.06 -11.30 17.05
C GLU A 387 0.39 -12.21 15.99
N ASP A 388 -0.51 -11.69 15.16
CA ASP A 388 -1.14 -12.46 14.09
C ASP A 388 -0.09 -12.89 13.06
N TRP A 389 -0.12 -14.19 12.67
CA TRP A 389 0.84 -14.74 11.71
C TRP A 389 0.84 -14.01 10.35
N ARG A 390 -0.31 -13.47 9.92
CA ARG A 390 -0.44 -12.69 8.69
C ARG A 390 0.34 -11.38 8.75
N VAL A 391 0.48 -10.82 9.94
CA VAL A 391 1.25 -9.61 10.21
C VAL A 391 2.74 -9.95 10.33
N THR A 392 3.09 -10.97 11.10
CA THR A 392 4.49 -11.36 11.31
C THR A 392 5.13 -11.88 10.02
N SER A 393 4.42 -12.68 9.22
CA SER A 393 4.88 -13.12 7.89
C SER A 393 5.11 -11.92 6.94
N ASN A 394 4.25 -10.89 7.01
CA ASN A 394 4.46 -9.68 6.23
C ASN A 394 5.74 -8.94 6.65
N VAL A 395 6.04 -8.87 7.95
CA VAL A 395 7.30 -8.28 8.44
C VAL A 395 8.51 -9.08 7.97
N ASP A 396 8.47 -10.40 8.10
CA ASP A 396 9.53 -11.30 7.63
C ASP A 396 9.77 -11.15 6.12
N MET A 397 8.71 -10.98 5.32
CA MET A 397 8.79 -10.71 3.90
C MET A 397 9.55 -9.41 3.59
N TRP A 398 9.27 -8.32 4.32
CA TRP A 398 9.95 -7.04 4.15
C TRP A 398 11.40 -7.08 4.62
N GLN A 399 11.68 -7.76 5.73
CA GLN A 399 13.03 -7.95 6.27
C GLN A 399 13.90 -8.70 5.26
N ASP A 400 13.39 -9.81 4.72
CA ASP A 400 14.14 -10.65 3.79
C ASP A 400 14.38 -9.95 2.45
N ALA A 401 13.36 -9.28 1.91
CA ALA A 401 13.51 -8.50 0.67
C ALA A 401 14.58 -7.42 0.82
N TYR A 402 14.58 -6.72 1.96
CA TYR A 402 15.57 -5.69 2.23
C TYR A 402 16.99 -6.27 2.41
N ALA A 403 17.12 -7.36 3.15
CA ALA A 403 18.40 -8.04 3.33
C ALA A 403 18.96 -8.53 1.99
N SER A 404 18.09 -9.08 1.12
CA SER A 404 18.42 -9.48 -0.25
C SER A 404 18.91 -8.29 -1.09
N ASP A 405 18.15 -7.19 -1.11
CA ASP A 405 18.54 -5.97 -1.85
C ASP A 405 19.88 -5.42 -1.37
N ARG A 406 20.13 -5.46 -0.07
CA ARG A 406 21.41 -5.04 0.52
C ARG A 406 22.57 -5.92 0.07
N PHE A 407 22.37 -7.24 0.07
CA PHE A 407 23.37 -8.20 -0.42
C PHE A 407 23.74 -7.92 -1.88
N ILE A 408 22.74 -7.76 -2.74
CA ILE A 408 22.94 -7.46 -4.16
C ILE A 408 23.59 -6.07 -4.37
N SER A 409 23.23 -5.07 -3.56
CA SER A 409 23.85 -3.75 -3.63
C SER A 409 25.35 -3.78 -3.32
N ILE A 410 25.78 -4.57 -2.35
CA ILE A 410 27.21 -4.75 -2.02
C ILE A 410 27.93 -5.41 -3.18
N LEU A 411 27.36 -6.47 -3.77
CA LEU A 411 27.94 -7.14 -4.94
C LEU A 411 28.04 -6.21 -6.14
N ASN A 412 27.04 -5.35 -6.36
CA ASN A 412 27.06 -4.39 -7.47
C ASN A 412 28.10 -3.29 -7.28
N ASN A 413 28.23 -2.73 -6.08
CA ASN A 413 29.27 -1.74 -5.78
C ASN A 413 30.67 -2.28 -6.07
N ASP A 414 30.93 -3.55 -5.78
CA ASP A 414 32.19 -4.21 -6.12
C ASP A 414 32.35 -4.42 -7.64
N ARG A 415 31.25 -4.58 -8.40
CA ARG A 415 31.25 -4.72 -9.86
C ARG A 415 31.36 -3.39 -10.59
N GLU A 416 30.71 -2.31 -10.11
CA GLU A 416 30.83 -0.96 -10.68
C GLU A 416 32.27 -0.45 -10.60
N ARG A 417 32.99 -0.76 -9.53
CA ARG A 417 34.44 -0.54 -9.44
C ARG A 417 35.23 -1.30 -10.55
N LYS A 418 34.66 -2.38 -11.10
CA LYS A 418 35.20 -3.16 -12.20
C LYS A 418 34.66 -2.79 -13.59
N LYS A 419 33.95 -1.67 -13.76
CA LYS A 419 33.43 -1.12 -15.05
C LYS A 419 32.48 -2.01 -15.87
N ASN A 420 31.74 -2.95 -15.26
CA ASN A 420 30.73 -3.74 -15.97
C ASN A 420 29.31 -3.18 -15.78
N LYS A 421 28.77 -2.53 -16.82
CA LYS A 421 27.47 -1.83 -16.82
C LYS A 421 26.25 -2.66 -17.26
N THR A 422 26.36 -3.97 -17.42
CA THR A 422 25.23 -4.79 -17.89
C THR A 422 24.38 -5.27 -16.71
N PRO A 423 23.03 -5.16 -16.73
CA PRO A 423 22.17 -5.78 -15.74
C PRO A 423 22.35 -7.28 -15.81
N VAL A 424 23.12 -7.85 -14.91
CA VAL A 424 23.38 -9.27 -14.86
C VAL A 424 22.29 -9.92 -14.04
N LEU A 425 21.51 -10.81 -14.65
CA LEU A 425 20.78 -11.82 -13.91
C LEU A 425 21.82 -12.63 -13.11
N TYR A 426 21.53 -12.89 -11.84
CA TYR A 426 22.45 -13.55 -10.92
C TYR A 426 22.33 -15.08 -10.97
N ASN A 427 21.90 -15.66 -12.10
CA ASN A 427 21.60 -17.10 -12.23
C ASN A 427 22.73 -17.97 -11.68
N ILE A 428 23.98 -17.72 -12.07
CA ILE A 428 25.12 -18.51 -11.59
C ILE A 428 25.30 -18.44 -10.07
N LEU A 429 25.12 -17.26 -9.50
CA LEU A 429 25.18 -17.07 -8.05
C LEU A 429 24.03 -17.82 -7.38
N ILE A 430 22.82 -17.68 -7.90
CA ILE A 430 21.62 -18.32 -7.35
C ILE A 430 21.73 -19.85 -7.44
N ASP A 431 22.20 -20.39 -8.57
CA ASP A 431 22.48 -21.84 -8.73
C ASP A 431 23.47 -22.34 -7.67
N SER A 432 24.54 -21.58 -7.41
CA SER A 432 25.51 -21.90 -6.36
C SER A 432 24.88 -21.91 -4.97
N LEU A 433 24.04 -20.91 -4.67
CA LEU A 433 23.32 -20.84 -3.39
C LEU A 433 22.26 -21.95 -3.24
N GLN A 434 21.53 -22.27 -4.29
CA GLN A 434 20.58 -23.39 -4.31
C GLN A 434 21.29 -24.72 -4.05
N SER A 435 22.45 -24.94 -4.65
CA SER A 435 23.26 -26.12 -4.40
C SER A 435 23.78 -26.18 -2.97
N LYS A 436 24.29 -25.04 -2.44
CA LYS A 436 24.79 -24.91 -1.07
C LYS A 436 23.72 -25.23 -0.03
N TYR A 437 22.49 -24.76 -0.28
CA TYR A 437 21.37 -24.88 0.66
C TYR A 437 20.37 -25.99 0.31
N SER A 438 20.65 -26.85 -0.67
CA SER A 438 19.71 -27.86 -1.20
C SER A 438 19.02 -28.69 -0.11
N LYS A 439 19.76 -29.10 0.94
CA LYS A 439 19.24 -29.87 2.07
C LYS A 439 18.27 -29.06 2.97
N ASN A 440 18.34 -27.74 2.91
CA ASN A 440 17.54 -26.82 3.72
C ASN A 440 16.37 -26.22 2.94
N ILE A 441 16.25 -26.53 1.63
CA ILE A 441 15.14 -26.07 0.79
C ILE A 441 14.11 -27.17 0.71
N LYS A 442 12.84 -26.82 1.06
CA LYS A 442 11.69 -27.71 0.93
C LYS A 442 10.58 -26.98 0.19
N ILE A 443 9.97 -27.62 -0.83
CA ILE A 443 8.94 -27.03 -1.67
C ILE A 443 7.69 -27.88 -1.62
N ASN A 444 6.54 -27.26 -1.34
CA ASN A 444 5.22 -27.89 -1.38
C ASN A 444 4.64 -27.81 -2.79
N THR A 445 5.03 -28.76 -3.63
CA THR A 445 4.55 -28.83 -5.01
C THR A 445 3.03 -29.00 -5.10
N GLY A 446 2.40 -29.73 -4.17
CA GLY A 446 0.96 -29.94 -4.13
C GLY A 446 0.16 -28.66 -3.83
N ALA A 447 0.71 -27.77 -2.97
CA ALA A 447 0.14 -26.45 -2.75
C ALA A 447 0.39 -25.53 -3.97
N PHE A 448 1.59 -25.60 -4.57
CA PHE A 448 1.97 -24.78 -5.72
C PHE A 448 1.06 -25.01 -6.92
N GLU A 449 0.75 -26.27 -7.24
CA GLU A 449 -0.13 -26.63 -8.38
C GLU A 449 -1.55 -26.04 -8.25
N LYS A 450 -2.03 -25.87 -7.03
CA LYS A 450 -3.38 -25.34 -6.75
C LYS A 450 -3.46 -23.82 -6.84
N ILE A 451 -2.33 -23.12 -6.95
CA ILE A 451 -2.32 -21.65 -7.00
C ILE A 451 -2.78 -21.19 -8.38
N GLU A 452 -3.84 -20.40 -8.40
CA GLU A 452 -4.27 -19.66 -9.57
C GLU A 452 -3.94 -18.18 -9.36
N LEU A 453 -3.24 -17.57 -10.31
CA LEU A 453 -2.95 -16.14 -10.33
C LEU A 453 -3.94 -15.43 -11.23
N THR A 454 -4.35 -14.23 -10.85
CA THR A 454 -5.18 -13.37 -11.69
C THR A 454 -4.37 -12.79 -12.85
N SER A 455 -5.02 -12.50 -13.96
CA SER A 455 -4.44 -11.73 -15.07
C SER A 455 -4.57 -10.21 -14.86
N THR A 456 -5.24 -9.80 -13.79
CA THR A 456 -5.55 -8.40 -13.47
C THR A 456 -4.39 -7.74 -12.72
N ASP A 457 -4.10 -6.49 -13.06
CA ASP A 457 -3.14 -5.68 -12.30
C ASP A 457 -3.76 -5.25 -10.96
N MET A 458 -3.41 -6.00 -9.90
CA MET A 458 -3.96 -5.78 -8.56
C MET A 458 -3.43 -4.50 -7.91
N VAL A 459 -2.31 -3.93 -8.38
CA VAL A 459 -1.81 -2.63 -7.89
C VAL A 459 -2.79 -1.51 -8.25
N VAL A 460 -3.33 -1.55 -9.47
CA VAL A 460 -4.33 -0.56 -9.92
C VAL A 460 -5.68 -0.80 -9.23
N ASN A 461 -6.03 -2.04 -8.98
CA ASN A 461 -7.32 -2.43 -8.40
C ASN A 461 -7.54 -1.96 -6.95
N GLN A 462 -6.47 -1.63 -6.23
CA GLN A 462 -6.54 -1.18 -4.83
C GLN A 462 -6.80 0.32 -4.65
N ARG A 463 -6.97 1.09 -5.72
CA ARG A 463 -7.25 2.53 -5.62
C ARG A 463 -8.49 2.78 -4.77
N GLY A 464 -8.36 3.68 -3.81
CA GLY A 464 -9.45 4.07 -2.92
C GLY A 464 -9.67 3.15 -1.72
N LEU A 465 -8.93 2.05 -1.55
CA LEU A 465 -8.93 1.27 -0.31
C LEU A 465 -8.22 2.05 0.81
N PRO A 466 -8.73 2.01 2.05
CA PRO A 466 -8.12 2.72 3.18
C PRO A 466 -6.68 2.27 3.45
N TYR A 467 -6.42 0.97 3.37
CA TYR A 467 -5.11 0.35 3.60
C TYR A 467 -4.82 -0.66 2.49
N PRO A 468 -4.20 -0.22 1.38
CA PRO A 468 -3.85 -1.12 0.29
C PRO A 468 -2.78 -2.13 0.71
N ILE A 469 -2.78 -3.29 0.07
CA ILE A 469 -1.71 -4.27 0.20
C ILE A 469 -0.44 -3.67 -0.40
N VAL A 470 0.60 -3.58 0.41
CA VAL A 470 1.92 -3.11 -0.03
C VAL A 470 2.92 -4.22 0.21
N VAL A 471 3.64 -4.57 -0.84
CA VAL A 471 4.68 -5.61 -0.82
C VAL A 471 6.01 -5.04 -1.31
N PRO A 472 7.14 -5.67 -0.97
CA PRO A 472 8.44 -5.32 -1.55
C PRO A 472 8.39 -5.43 -3.08
N MET A 473 9.31 -4.76 -3.78
CA MET A 473 9.48 -4.94 -5.22
C MET A 473 9.78 -6.40 -5.55
N PHE A 474 9.38 -6.83 -6.76
CA PHE A 474 9.70 -8.18 -7.22
C PHE A 474 11.23 -8.39 -7.28
N PRO A 475 11.76 -9.49 -6.72
CA PRO A 475 13.20 -9.74 -6.74
C PRO A 475 13.65 -10.20 -8.15
N ILE A 476 14.39 -9.34 -8.85
CA ILE A 476 14.94 -9.63 -10.18
C ILE A 476 16.30 -10.33 -9.98
N LEU A 477 16.27 -11.58 -9.55
CA LEU A 477 17.46 -12.35 -9.19
C LEU A 477 17.77 -13.48 -10.17
N THR A 478 16.72 -14.15 -10.67
CA THR A 478 16.84 -15.27 -11.60
C THR A 478 15.70 -15.29 -12.61
N SER A 479 15.96 -15.84 -13.78
CA SER A 479 14.95 -16.19 -14.80
C SER A 479 14.76 -17.70 -14.92
N ASP A 480 15.40 -18.48 -14.07
CA ASP A 480 15.34 -19.95 -14.08
C ASP A 480 13.99 -20.42 -13.52
N ASP A 481 13.39 -21.41 -14.17
CA ASP A 481 12.11 -22.03 -13.79
C ASP A 481 12.28 -23.41 -13.10
N ARG A 482 13.51 -23.84 -12.80
CA ARG A 482 13.77 -25.10 -12.10
C ARG A 482 13.35 -25.02 -10.64
N LEU A 483 12.71 -26.08 -10.15
CA LEU A 483 12.32 -26.24 -8.75
C LEU A 483 12.73 -27.62 -8.19
N ASP A 484 13.68 -28.29 -8.82
CA ASP A 484 14.14 -29.65 -8.51
C ASP A 484 15.37 -29.73 -7.60
N TYR A 485 15.89 -28.57 -7.18
CA TYR A 485 17.08 -28.45 -6.34
C TYR A 485 16.84 -28.63 -4.84
N GLY A 486 15.59 -28.75 -4.41
CA GLY A 486 15.19 -28.94 -3.03
C GLY A 486 14.47 -30.29 -2.79
N SER A 487 14.10 -30.57 -1.54
CA SER A 487 13.27 -31.70 -1.18
C SER A 487 11.79 -31.36 -1.21
N LYS A 488 10.92 -32.38 -1.39
CA LYS A 488 9.46 -32.18 -1.33
C LYS A 488 9.02 -31.97 0.10
N LEU A 489 8.18 -30.95 0.32
CA LEU A 489 7.47 -30.77 1.58
C LEU A 489 6.17 -31.56 1.47
N HIS A 490 5.99 -32.58 2.33
CA HIS A 490 4.75 -33.33 2.42
C HIS A 490 3.82 -32.67 3.45
N ASN A 491 2.54 -32.53 3.10
CA ASN A 491 1.49 -31.96 3.96
C ASN A 491 1.27 -32.78 5.22
#